data_6cfa545a52f24abe4245d6b1571aaf17
#
_entry.id   6cfa545a52f24abe4245d6b1571aaf17
#
_cell.length_a   1.000
_cell.length_b   1.000
_cell.length_c   1.000
_cell.angle_alpha   90.00
_cell.angle_beta   90.00
_cell.angle_gamma   90.00
#
_symmetry.space_group_name_H-M   'P 1'
#
loop_
_entity.id
_entity.type
_entity.pdbx_description
1 polymer ?
#
loop_
_entity_poly.entity_id
_entity_poly.type
_entity_poly.pdbx_seq_one_letter_code
_entity_poly.pdbx_strand_id
1 'polypeptide(L)'
;LRDLVDAEVSVCGCCMPIHKGHRTYMSSIVQFHNMSDIRILRPAGSADQFDVPELNPKADVSTLHRRRLSGTVLAVWGGNRPFLSNEKGSSIQICLRRGIPPPPVQTAIDVVGFTETDNFFIKLIQASWRESETRRPIACEPADVDPAEIMRDASGASRIKTDFNGRLLRIRGNVRNVPPDPLLGKLNLDCSGQLIPVNIASASNALRRMEPGALIEACGACLMEFANESPGTGFPRISGFSLIVRSDADIRILSNPPWWTPARLVTVI
;
A
#
# COMPACT_ATOMS: atom_id res chain seq x y z
N LEU A 1 -26.25 -13.33 -1.04
CA LEU A 1 -25.02 -13.01 -1.79
C LEU A 1 -23.74 -13.30 -0.99
N ARG A 2 -23.73 -13.10 0.34
CA ARG A 2 -22.51 -13.37 1.17
C ARG A 2 -22.11 -14.84 1.11
N ASP A 3 -23.06 -15.75 1.02
CA ASP A 3 -22.83 -17.20 1.01
C ASP A 3 -22.28 -17.70 -0.35
N LEU A 4 -22.31 -16.85 -1.38
CA LEU A 4 -21.77 -17.16 -2.70
C LEU A 4 -20.30 -16.79 -2.87
N VAL A 5 -19.77 -15.93 -1.99
CA VAL A 5 -18.38 -15.48 -2.05
C VAL A 5 -17.46 -16.64 -1.69
N ASP A 6 -16.59 -17.05 -2.62
CA ASP A 6 -15.68 -18.20 -2.50
C ASP A 6 -16.38 -19.58 -2.47
N ALA A 7 -17.65 -19.63 -2.84
CA ALA A 7 -18.38 -20.88 -3.04
C ALA A 7 -18.20 -21.37 -4.49
N GLU A 8 -18.19 -22.68 -4.66
CA GLU A 8 -18.34 -23.28 -5.99
C GLU A 8 -19.82 -23.33 -6.34
N VAL A 9 -20.19 -22.67 -7.43
CA VAL A 9 -21.58 -22.52 -7.83
C VAL A 9 -21.81 -22.99 -9.27
N SER A 10 -22.97 -23.53 -9.54
CA SER A 10 -23.51 -23.70 -10.89
C SER A 10 -24.51 -22.61 -11.17
N VAL A 11 -24.35 -21.91 -12.28
CA VAL A 11 -25.27 -20.82 -12.67
C VAL A 11 -25.90 -21.19 -13.99
N CYS A 12 -27.24 -21.13 -14.06
CA CYS A 12 -28.00 -21.24 -15.27
C CYS A 12 -28.37 -19.85 -15.78
N GLY A 13 -27.99 -19.51 -17.01
CA GLY A 13 -28.25 -18.17 -17.54
C GLY A 13 -27.74 -17.97 -18.94
N CYS A 14 -27.91 -16.75 -19.46
CA CYS A 14 -27.44 -16.36 -20.79
C CYS A 14 -25.97 -15.89 -20.67
N CYS A 15 -25.06 -16.55 -21.39
CA CYS A 15 -23.66 -16.18 -21.46
C CYS A 15 -23.46 -15.09 -22.51
N MET A 16 -22.95 -13.94 -22.06
CA MET A 16 -22.63 -12.82 -22.94
C MET A 16 -21.12 -12.58 -22.94
N PRO A 17 -20.46 -12.70 -24.11
CA PRO A 17 -19.04 -12.37 -24.19
C PRO A 17 -18.82 -10.85 -24.12
N ILE A 18 -17.82 -10.44 -23.37
CA ILE A 18 -17.35 -9.05 -23.33
C ILE A 18 -16.16 -8.91 -24.26
N HIS A 19 -16.23 -7.97 -25.18
CA HIS A 19 -15.15 -7.65 -26.09
C HIS A 19 -14.61 -6.24 -25.86
N LYS A 20 -13.30 -6.06 -26.02
CA LYS A 20 -12.65 -4.75 -26.13
C LYS A 20 -12.44 -4.42 -27.60
N GLY A 21 -13.12 -3.38 -28.08
CA GLY A 21 -13.14 -3.09 -29.52
C GLY A 21 -13.84 -4.19 -30.32
N HIS A 22 -13.57 -4.28 -31.64
CA HIS A 22 -14.34 -5.16 -32.54
C HIS A 22 -13.97 -6.65 -32.48
N ARG A 23 -12.88 -7.08 -31.83
CA ARG A 23 -12.44 -8.49 -31.93
C ARG A 23 -11.70 -9.09 -30.70
N THR A 24 -11.40 -8.32 -29.68
CA THR A 24 -10.63 -8.88 -28.56
C THR A 24 -11.58 -9.34 -27.47
N TYR A 25 -11.73 -10.66 -27.31
CA TYR A 25 -12.45 -11.24 -26.16
C TYR A 25 -11.73 -10.92 -24.86
N MET A 26 -12.47 -10.43 -23.89
CA MET A 26 -11.95 -10.08 -22.55
C MET A 26 -12.42 -11.05 -21.49
N SER A 27 -13.72 -11.31 -21.45
CA SER A 27 -14.35 -12.15 -20.43
C SER A 27 -15.77 -12.53 -20.87
N SER A 28 -16.45 -13.31 -20.04
CA SER A 28 -17.88 -13.58 -20.19
C SER A 28 -18.62 -13.13 -18.94
N ILE A 29 -19.83 -12.63 -19.14
CA ILE A 29 -20.82 -12.40 -18.07
C ILE A 29 -21.92 -13.43 -18.25
N VAL A 30 -22.34 -14.05 -17.17
CA VAL A 30 -23.56 -14.88 -17.13
C VAL A 30 -24.66 -14.05 -16.50
N GLN A 31 -25.66 -13.72 -17.30
CA GLN A 31 -26.87 -13.05 -16.83
C GLN A 31 -27.91 -14.10 -16.46
N PHE A 32 -28.34 -14.11 -15.23
CA PHE A 32 -29.36 -15.01 -14.70
C PHE A 32 -30.62 -14.24 -14.28
N HIS A 33 -31.77 -14.91 -14.26
CA HIS A 33 -33.06 -14.26 -14.04
C HIS A 33 -33.34 -14.04 -12.55
N ASN A 34 -33.03 -15.03 -11.71
CA ASN A 34 -33.28 -14.95 -10.26
C ASN A 34 -32.27 -15.81 -9.48
N MET A 35 -32.32 -15.73 -8.16
CA MET A 35 -31.37 -16.45 -7.30
C MET A 35 -31.54 -17.98 -7.32
N SER A 36 -32.67 -18.50 -7.78
CA SER A 36 -32.89 -19.95 -7.94
C SER A 36 -32.07 -20.54 -9.09
N ASP A 37 -31.61 -19.69 -10.01
CA ASP A 37 -30.73 -20.09 -11.12
C ASP A 37 -29.28 -20.34 -10.66
N ILE A 38 -28.99 -20.04 -9.38
CA ILE A 38 -27.67 -20.28 -8.78
C ILE A 38 -27.80 -21.44 -7.79
N ARG A 39 -27.06 -22.51 -8.04
CA ARG A 39 -26.94 -23.65 -7.13
C ARG A 39 -25.56 -23.71 -6.53
N ILE A 40 -25.46 -23.72 -5.21
CA ILE A 40 -24.22 -23.92 -4.51
C ILE A 40 -23.84 -25.40 -4.62
N LEU A 41 -22.71 -25.70 -5.24
CA LEU A 41 -22.15 -27.07 -5.36
C LEU A 41 -21.26 -27.37 -4.16
N ARG A 42 -20.45 -26.39 -3.75
CA ARG A 42 -19.62 -26.45 -2.53
C ARG A 42 -19.73 -25.12 -1.80
N PRO A 43 -20.12 -25.11 -0.52
CA PRO A 43 -20.20 -23.87 0.24
C PRO A 43 -18.82 -23.23 0.40
N ALA A 44 -18.81 -21.92 0.57
CA ALA A 44 -17.59 -21.19 0.91
C ALA A 44 -17.02 -21.66 2.24
N GLY A 45 -15.71 -21.70 2.34
CA GLY A 45 -15.03 -21.82 3.62
C GLY A 45 -15.26 -20.58 4.50
N SER A 46 -15.01 -20.72 5.80
CA SER A 46 -15.01 -19.57 6.71
C SER A 46 -14.05 -18.48 6.25
N ALA A 47 -14.43 -17.22 6.44
CA ALA A 47 -13.56 -16.08 6.14
C ALA A 47 -12.23 -16.11 6.92
N ASP A 48 -12.24 -16.82 8.04
CA ASP A 48 -11.09 -16.96 8.94
C ASP A 48 -10.45 -18.36 8.84
N GLN A 49 -10.71 -19.08 7.72
CA GLN A 49 -10.06 -20.34 7.43
C GLN A 49 -8.67 -20.09 6.84
N PHE A 50 -7.63 -20.45 7.59
CA PHE A 50 -6.22 -20.27 7.20
C PHE A 50 -5.62 -21.49 6.50
N ASP A 51 -6.35 -22.58 6.41
CA ASP A 51 -5.95 -23.77 5.65
C ASP A 51 -6.34 -23.62 4.18
N VAL A 52 -5.67 -22.70 3.51
CA VAL A 52 -5.81 -22.40 2.08
C VAL A 52 -4.41 -22.31 1.45
N PRO A 53 -4.31 -22.51 0.13
CA PRO A 53 -3.03 -22.43 -0.56
C PRO A 53 -2.29 -21.11 -0.32
N GLU A 54 -0.97 -21.20 -0.22
CA GLU A 54 -0.11 -20.01 -0.10
C GLU A 54 -0.13 -19.20 -1.40
N LEU A 55 -0.11 -17.88 -1.26
CA LEU A 55 -0.08 -16.96 -2.39
C LEU A 55 1.20 -17.14 -3.20
N ASN A 56 1.04 -17.44 -4.49
CA ASN A 56 2.11 -17.33 -5.47
C ASN A 56 1.89 -16.07 -6.32
N PRO A 57 2.64 -14.98 -6.11
CA PRO A 57 2.42 -13.71 -6.80
C PRO A 57 2.53 -13.79 -8.32
N LYS A 58 3.19 -14.83 -8.86
CA LYS A 58 3.33 -15.01 -10.31
C LYS A 58 2.17 -15.79 -10.94
N ALA A 59 1.57 -16.72 -10.20
CA ALA A 59 0.54 -17.63 -10.72
C ALA A 59 -0.88 -17.19 -10.32
N ASP A 60 -1.04 -16.54 -9.16
CA ASP A 60 -2.34 -16.25 -8.58
C ASP A 60 -2.93 -14.88 -8.95
N VAL A 61 -2.40 -14.22 -9.99
CA VAL A 61 -2.81 -12.85 -10.41
C VAL A 61 -4.30 -12.76 -10.75
N SER A 62 -4.88 -13.85 -11.21
CA SER A 62 -6.29 -13.92 -11.66
C SER A 62 -7.13 -14.91 -10.86
N THR A 63 -6.63 -15.43 -9.75
CA THR A 63 -7.40 -16.38 -8.94
C THR A 63 -8.52 -15.67 -8.18
N LEU A 64 -9.70 -16.27 -8.21
CA LEU A 64 -10.87 -15.80 -7.47
C LEU A 64 -11.01 -16.49 -6.10
N HIS A 65 -10.05 -17.34 -5.73
CA HIS A 65 -10.04 -18.05 -4.46
C HIS A 65 -9.12 -17.39 -3.45
N ARG A 66 -9.42 -17.63 -2.19
CA ARG A 66 -8.59 -17.14 -1.09
C ARG A 66 -7.20 -17.72 -1.14
N ARG A 67 -6.23 -16.89 -0.77
CA ARG A 67 -4.83 -17.26 -0.62
C ARG A 67 -4.33 -16.83 0.75
N ARG A 68 -3.41 -17.60 1.29
CA ARG A 68 -2.68 -17.29 2.52
C ARG A 68 -1.37 -16.61 2.19
N LEU A 69 -1.02 -15.63 3.01
CA LEU A 69 0.30 -15.00 3.01
C LEU A 69 0.77 -14.87 4.44
N SER A 70 2.02 -15.21 4.71
CA SER A 70 2.64 -15.04 6.02
C SER A 70 3.80 -14.07 5.93
N GLY A 71 3.98 -13.24 6.94
CA GLY A 71 5.09 -12.27 6.95
C GLY A 71 5.07 -11.35 8.16
N THR A 72 5.93 -10.34 8.14
CA THR A 72 6.04 -9.32 9.18
C THR A 72 5.35 -8.03 8.76
N VAL A 73 4.55 -7.46 9.63
CA VAL A 73 3.88 -6.17 9.40
C VAL A 73 4.91 -5.05 9.41
N LEU A 74 5.10 -4.38 8.27
CA LEU A 74 6.03 -3.25 8.14
C LEU A 74 5.41 -1.93 8.58
N ALA A 75 4.22 -1.65 8.10
CA ALA A 75 3.50 -0.41 8.37
C ALA A 75 2.01 -0.62 8.13
N VAL A 76 1.16 0.26 8.66
CA VAL A 76 -0.29 0.25 8.42
C VAL A 76 -0.69 1.59 7.82
N TRP A 77 -1.30 1.56 6.63
CA TRP A 77 -1.81 2.74 5.95
C TRP A 77 -3.32 2.88 6.10
N GLY A 78 -3.80 4.09 6.37
CA GLY A 78 -5.24 4.39 6.43
C GLY A 78 -6.01 3.55 7.45
N GLY A 79 -5.34 3.01 8.47
CA GLY A 79 -5.96 2.25 9.57
C GLY A 79 -6.37 0.80 9.23
N ASN A 80 -6.40 0.41 7.96
CA ASN A 80 -6.84 -0.94 7.56
C ASN A 80 -6.03 -1.56 6.41
N ARG A 81 -4.90 -0.97 6.05
CA ARG A 81 -4.05 -1.42 4.94
C ARG A 81 -2.62 -1.70 5.40
N PRO A 82 -2.37 -2.82 6.10
CA PRO A 82 -1.02 -3.22 6.45
C PRO A 82 -0.21 -3.60 5.21
N PHE A 83 1.09 -3.28 5.24
CA PHE A 83 2.10 -3.83 4.35
C PHE A 83 2.77 -5.00 5.03
N LEU A 84 2.75 -6.14 4.39
CA LEU A 84 3.33 -7.37 4.89
C LEU A 84 4.58 -7.72 4.10
N SER A 85 5.73 -7.76 4.77
CA SER A 85 7.00 -8.16 4.17
C SER A 85 7.22 -9.66 4.34
N ASN A 86 7.69 -10.28 3.28
CA ASN A 86 8.20 -11.65 3.33
C ASN A 86 9.71 -11.69 3.64
N GLU A 87 10.26 -12.89 3.78
CA GLU A 87 11.69 -13.12 4.06
C GLU A 87 12.63 -12.57 2.97
N LYS A 88 12.13 -12.36 1.76
CA LYS A 88 12.90 -11.84 0.61
C LYS A 88 12.87 -10.31 0.52
N GLY A 89 12.28 -9.61 1.49
CA GLY A 89 12.16 -8.17 1.49
C GLY A 89 11.12 -7.61 0.50
N SER A 90 10.38 -8.48 -0.19
CA SER A 90 9.23 -8.05 -0.98
C SER A 90 8.04 -7.85 -0.06
N SER A 91 7.24 -6.82 -0.31
CA SER A 91 6.04 -6.60 0.49
C SER A 91 4.79 -6.53 -0.36
N ILE A 92 3.69 -6.94 0.25
CA ILE A 92 2.36 -6.95 -0.35
C ILE A 92 1.44 -6.13 0.52
N GLN A 93 0.64 -5.29 -0.11
CA GLN A 93 -0.41 -4.55 0.58
C GLN A 93 -1.61 -5.44 0.86
N ILE A 94 -2.10 -5.35 2.07
CA ILE A 94 -3.29 -6.07 2.54
C ILE A 94 -4.41 -5.06 2.74
N CYS A 95 -5.60 -5.34 2.26
CA CYS A 95 -6.81 -4.57 2.57
C CYS A 95 -7.69 -5.42 3.50
N LEU A 96 -7.72 -5.06 4.77
CA LEU A 96 -8.47 -5.80 5.76
C LEU A 96 -9.98 -5.68 5.54
N ARG A 97 -10.69 -6.73 5.87
CA ARG A 97 -12.15 -6.73 5.90
C ARG A 97 -12.64 -5.71 6.94
N ARG A 98 -13.75 -5.06 6.62
CA ARG A 98 -14.37 -4.07 7.52
C ARG A 98 -14.64 -4.69 8.91
N GLY A 99 -14.23 -3.97 9.96
CA GLY A 99 -14.39 -4.40 11.34
C GLY A 99 -13.25 -5.26 11.90
N ILE A 100 -12.27 -5.63 11.07
CA ILE A 100 -11.04 -6.27 11.55
C ILE A 100 -10.05 -5.17 11.97
N PRO A 101 -9.55 -5.17 13.22
CA PRO A 101 -8.54 -4.23 13.66
C PRO A 101 -7.22 -4.48 12.93
N PRO A 102 -6.41 -3.44 12.68
CA PRO A 102 -5.10 -3.62 12.07
C PRO A 102 -4.15 -4.37 13.02
N PRO A 103 -3.28 -5.21 12.47
CA PRO A 103 -2.24 -5.87 13.27
C PRO A 103 -1.21 -4.85 13.75
N PRO A 104 -0.55 -5.11 14.91
CA PRO A 104 0.57 -4.31 15.36
C PRO A 104 1.74 -4.36 14.37
N VAL A 105 2.45 -3.24 14.24
CA VAL A 105 3.68 -3.17 13.45
C VAL A 105 4.76 -4.06 14.09
N GLN A 106 5.62 -4.65 13.27
CA GLN A 106 6.66 -5.60 13.67
C GLN A 106 6.14 -6.93 14.26
N THR A 107 4.90 -7.29 13.98
CA THR A 107 4.32 -8.59 14.36
C THR A 107 4.37 -9.54 13.16
N ALA A 108 4.70 -10.81 13.41
CA ALA A 108 4.56 -11.87 12.41
C ALA A 108 3.11 -12.36 12.37
N ILE A 109 2.51 -12.31 11.20
CA ILE A 109 1.10 -12.68 11.01
C ILE A 109 0.90 -13.61 9.83
N ASP A 110 -0.16 -14.41 9.92
CA ASP A 110 -0.75 -15.10 8.78
C ASP A 110 -1.98 -14.31 8.35
N VAL A 111 -2.12 -14.09 7.05
CA VAL A 111 -3.22 -13.37 6.45
C VAL A 111 -3.88 -14.26 5.41
N VAL A 112 -5.20 -14.23 5.35
CA VAL A 112 -5.99 -14.88 4.31
C VAL A 112 -6.90 -13.86 3.64
N GLY A 113 -6.95 -13.87 2.30
CA GLY A 113 -7.77 -12.92 1.54
C GLY A 113 -7.83 -13.28 0.06
N PHE A 114 -8.56 -12.51 -0.71
CA PHE A 114 -8.63 -12.66 -2.16
C PHE A 114 -7.53 -11.84 -2.82
N THR A 115 -6.98 -12.38 -3.91
CA THR A 115 -6.02 -11.63 -4.71
C THR A 115 -6.74 -10.61 -5.60
N GLU A 116 -6.21 -9.43 -5.63
CA GLU A 116 -6.60 -8.38 -6.56
C GLU A 116 -5.34 -7.76 -7.14
N THR A 117 -5.35 -7.49 -8.44
CA THR A 117 -4.27 -6.77 -9.10
C THR A 117 -4.67 -5.31 -9.26
N ASP A 118 -3.92 -4.42 -8.65
CA ASP A 118 -4.06 -2.99 -8.83
C ASP A 118 -3.01 -2.53 -9.86
N ASN A 119 -3.41 -2.55 -11.13
CA ASN A 119 -2.61 -2.13 -12.28
C ASN A 119 -1.16 -2.65 -12.34
N PHE A 120 -0.41 -2.55 -11.24
CA PHE A 120 1.00 -2.91 -11.13
C PHE A 120 1.33 -3.86 -9.98
N PHE A 121 0.47 -3.94 -8.97
CA PHE A 121 0.76 -4.66 -7.74
C PHE A 121 -0.36 -5.63 -7.38
N ILE A 122 0.04 -6.80 -6.89
CA ILE A 122 -0.89 -7.73 -6.25
C ILE A 122 -1.10 -7.26 -4.82
N LYS A 123 -2.36 -7.26 -4.40
CA LYS A 123 -2.78 -7.06 -3.02
C LYS A 123 -3.74 -8.15 -2.59
N LEU A 124 -3.86 -8.38 -1.29
CA LEU A 124 -4.93 -9.20 -0.71
C LEU A 124 -6.05 -8.30 -0.21
N ILE A 125 -7.26 -8.56 -0.66
CA ILE A 125 -8.45 -7.80 -0.27
C ILE A 125 -9.41 -8.64 0.57
N GLN A 126 -10.30 -7.97 1.30
CA GLN A 126 -11.24 -8.60 2.23
C GLN A 126 -10.54 -9.57 3.19
N ALA A 127 -9.36 -9.19 3.64
CA ALA A 127 -8.48 -10.06 4.37
C ALA A 127 -8.81 -10.12 5.86
N SER A 128 -8.57 -11.30 6.44
CA SER A 128 -8.51 -11.55 7.87
C SER A 128 -7.08 -11.94 8.25
N TRP A 129 -6.70 -11.71 9.49
CA TRP A 129 -5.37 -12.05 9.98
C TRP A 129 -5.40 -12.68 11.36
N ARG A 130 -4.33 -13.38 11.69
CA ARG A 130 -4.00 -13.86 13.04
C ARG A 130 -2.51 -13.77 13.28
N GLU A 131 -2.07 -13.76 14.52
CA GLU A 131 -0.65 -13.92 14.82
C GLU A 131 -0.15 -15.27 14.31
N SER A 132 1.07 -15.28 13.78
CA SER A 132 1.66 -16.50 13.25
C SER A 132 2.22 -17.35 14.38
N GLU A 133 1.78 -18.60 14.47
CA GLU A 133 2.27 -19.55 15.46
C GLU A 133 3.66 -20.10 15.09
N THR A 134 4.01 -20.06 13.81
CA THR A 134 5.19 -20.73 13.26
C THR A 134 6.31 -19.77 12.89
N ARG A 135 6.03 -18.47 12.72
CA ARG A 135 7.00 -17.47 12.27
C ARG A 135 7.28 -16.46 13.36
N ARG A 136 8.54 -16.02 13.38
CA ARG A 136 8.95 -14.87 14.21
C ARG A 136 9.02 -13.62 13.35
N PRO A 137 8.80 -12.43 13.95
CA PRO A 137 8.99 -11.18 13.26
C PRO A 137 10.40 -11.06 12.71
N ILE A 138 10.52 -10.63 11.46
CA ILE A 138 11.81 -10.35 10.83
C ILE A 138 12.11 -8.87 11.03
N ALA A 139 13.29 -8.56 11.54
CA ALA A 139 13.76 -7.19 11.61
C ALA A 139 14.01 -6.70 10.17
N CYS A 140 13.20 -5.74 9.73
CA CYS A 140 13.36 -5.11 8.42
C CYS A 140 14.12 -3.80 8.62
N GLU A 141 15.35 -3.75 8.13
CA GLU A 141 16.14 -2.52 8.12
C GLU A 141 15.71 -1.63 6.95
N PRO A 142 15.57 -0.31 7.18
CA PRO A 142 15.29 0.63 6.11
C PRO A 142 16.48 0.78 5.18
N ALA A 143 16.26 0.69 3.88
CA ALA A 143 17.29 0.99 2.89
C ALA A 143 17.48 2.50 2.79
N ASP A 144 18.73 2.95 2.85
CA ASP A 144 19.10 4.34 2.55
C ASP A 144 18.98 4.56 1.04
N VAL A 145 18.09 5.46 0.62
CA VAL A 145 17.82 5.69 -0.81
C VAL A 145 17.72 7.19 -1.08
N ASP A 146 18.36 7.62 -2.14
CA ASP A 146 18.08 8.93 -2.72
C ASP A 146 16.75 8.84 -3.52
N PRO A 147 15.74 9.68 -3.23
CA PRO A 147 14.51 9.73 -4.00
C PRO A 147 14.69 9.82 -5.51
N ALA A 148 15.77 10.46 -5.97
CA ALA A 148 16.11 10.52 -7.38
C ALA A 148 16.37 9.14 -8.00
N GLU A 149 16.89 8.17 -7.23
CA GLU A 149 17.10 6.80 -7.70
C GLU A 149 15.80 6.04 -7.94
N ILE A 150 14.75 6.38 -7.20
CA ILE A 150 13.42 5.81 -7.40
C ILE A 150 12.74 6.43 -8.62
N MET A 151 12.91 7.74 -8.80
CA MET A 151 12.19 8.53 -9.80
C MET A 151 12.82 8.48 -11.20
N ARG A 152 14.01 7.90 -11.34
CA ARG A 152 14.76 7.83 -12.62
C ARG A 152 15.28 6.43 -12.89
N ASP A 153 15.28 6.03 -14.15
CA ASP A 153 15.96 4.80 -14.56
C ASP A 153 17.49 5.04 -14.74
N ALA A 154 18.20 3.96 -15.08
CA ALA A 154 19.64 4.01 -15.29
C ALA A 154 20.08 4.94 -16.44
N SER A 155 19.16 5.29 -17.35
CA SER A 155 19.40 6.25 -18.45
C SER A 155 19.15 7.71 -18.03
N GLY A 156 18.66 7.94 -16.79
CA GLY A 156 18.26 9.26 -16.32
C GLY A 156 16.86 9.69 -16.78
N ALA A 157 16.15 8.85 -17.52
CA ALA A 157 14.78 9.12 -17.92
C ALA A 157 13.84 9.04 -16.71
N SER A 158 12.78 9.84 -16.71
CA SER A 158 11.76 9.83 -15.67
C SER A 158 10.94 8.53 -15.74
N ARG A 159 11.46 7.49 -15.10
CA ARG A 159 10.81 6.18 -14.99
C ARG A 159 10.89 5.66 -13.55
N ILE A 160 9.75 5.62 -12.89
CA ILE A 160 9.68 5.22 -11.49
C ILE A 160 9.92 3.71 -11.35
N LYS A 161 10.84 3.37 -10.46
CA LYS A 161 11.16 1.97 -10.14
C LYS A 161 10.11 1.37 -9.21
N THR A 162 9.32 0.47 -9.72
CA THR A 162 8.21 -0.16 -8.99
C THR A 162 8.65 -1.12 -7.88
N ASP A 163 9.89 -1.60 -7.92
CA ASP A 163 10.45 -2.57 -6.97
C ASP A 163 10.58 -2.02 -5.55
N PHE A 164 10.46 -0.70 -5.40
CA PHE A 164 10.47 -0.05 -4.09
C PHE A 164 9.10 -0.03 -3.41
N ASN A 165 8.02 -0.35 -4.12
CA ASN A 165 6.69 -0.34 -3.50
C ASN A 165 6.62 -1.27 -2.29
N GLY A 166 6.19 -0.72 -1.15
CA GLY A 166 6.08 -1.41 0.12
C GLY A 166 7.41 -1.69 0.83
N ARG A 167 8.58 -1.35 0.26
CA ARG A 167 9.87 -1.49 0.96
C ARG A 167 10.03 -0.42 2.01
N LEU A 168 10.73 -0.76 3.09
CA LEU A 168 11.08 0.21 4.13
C LEU A 168 12.28 1.03 3.66
N LEU A 169 12.08 2.33 3.55
CA LEU A 169 13.10 3.27 3.07
C LEU A 169 13.45 4.28 4.14
N ARG A 170 14.68 4.80 4.06
CA ARG A 170 15.17 5.95 4.80
C ARG A 170 15.54 7.04 3.81
N ILE A 171 14.92 8.20 3.96
CA ILE A 171 15.19 9.38 3.13
C ILE A 171 15.52 10.59 4.01
N ARG A 172 16.27 11.54 3.44
CA ARG A 172 16.61 12.81 4.07
C ARG A 172 16.12 13.95 3.20
N GLY A 173 15.57 14.98 3.85
CA GLY A 173 15.08 16.14 3.13
C GLY A 173 14.73 17.29 4.06
N ASN A 174 14.57 18.46 3.46
CA ASN A 174 14.11 19.63 4.18
C ASN A 174 12.58 19.66 4.26
N VAL A 175 12.05 19.92 5.44
CA VAL A 175 10.61 20.09 5.64
C VAL A 175 10.14 21.30 4.86
N ARG A 176 9.23 21.09 3.88
CA ARG A 176 8.70 22.17 3.06
C ARG A 176 7.49 22.83 3.73
N ASN A 177 6.60 22.02 4.27
CA ASN A 177 5.44 22.46 5.01
C ASN A 177 5.11 21.48 6.12
N VAL A 178 4.64 22.01 7.23
CA VAL A 178 4.06 21.24 8.34
C VAL A 178 2.55 21.52 8.31
N PRO A 179 1.69 20.51 8.37
CA PRO A 179 0.26 20.72 8.38
C PRO A 179 -0.12 21.50 9.65
N PRO A 180 -1.06 22.46 9.56
CA PRO A 180 -1.53 23.22 10.71
C PRO A 180 -2.21 22.32 11.75
N ASP A 181 -2.81 21.22 11.31
CA ASP A 181 -3.38 20.20 12.16
C ASP A 181 -2.48 18.94 12.16
N PRO A 182 -1.83 18.64 13.30
CA PRO A 182 -1.01 17.42 13.43
C PRO A 182 -1.78 16.11 13.20
N LEU A 183 -3.12 16.15 13.31
CA LEU A 183 -3.95 14.97 13.04
C LEU A 183 -4.02 14.62 11.55
N LEU A 184 -3.75 15.58 10.66
CA LEU A 184 -3.69 15.33 9.22
C LEU A 184 -2.48 14.48 8.83
N GLY A 185 -1.45 14.39 9.69
CA GLY A 185 -0.34 13.44 9.56
C GLY A 185 0.42 13.48 8.23
N LYS A 186 0.36 14.59 7.48
CA LYS A 186 0.98 14.69 6.15
C LYS A 186 1.91 15.88 6.07
N LEU A 187 3.18 15.64 5.77
CA LEU A 187 4.15 16.69 5.47
C LEU A 187 4.80 16.41 4.11
N ASN A 188 5.45 17.42 3.54
CA ASN A 188 6.24 17.27 2.32
C ASN A 188 7.73 17.54 2.63
N LEU A 189 8.58 16.62 2.20
CA LEU A 189 10.03 16.78 2.23
C LEU A 189 10.53 17.21 0.87
N ASP A 190 11.39 18.23 0.86
CA ASP A 190 12.17 18.60 -0.29
C ASP A 190 13.49 17.82 -0.25
N CYS A 191 13.60 16.84 -1.14
CA CYS A 191 14.78 16.00 -1.30
C CYS A 191 15.45 16.38 -2.62
N SER A 192 16.39 17.33 -2.58
CA SER A 192 17.13 17.81 -3.78
C SER A 192 16.21 18.28 -4.91
N GLY A 193 15.16 19.03 -4.58
CA GLY A 193 14.18 19.57 -5.53
C GLY A 193 13.02 18.64 -5.85
N GLN A 194 12.99 17.44 -5.28
CA GLN A 194 11.85 16.53 -5.37
C GLN A 194 11.01 16.59 -4.09
N LEU A 195 9.71 16.86 -4.25
CA LEU A 195 8.78 16.88 -3.13
C LEU A 195 8.24 15.48 -2.87
N ILE A 196 8.60 14.92 -1.72
CA ILE A 196 8.15 13.61 -1.30
C ILE A 196 7.13 13.76 -0.18
N PRO A 197 5.88 13.32 -0.39
CA PRO A 197 4.88 13.27 0.67
C PRO A 197 5.27 12.24 1.74
N VAL A 198 5.18 12.63 3.00
CA VAL A 198 5.40 11.75 4.15
C VAL A 198 4.11 11.71 4.95
N ASN A 199 3.52 10.53 5.03
CA ASN A 199 2.29 10.27 5.75
C ASN A 199 2.62 9.63 7.10
N ILE A 200 2.14 10.22 8.17
CA ILE A 200 2.37 9.74 9.54
C ILE A 200 1.07 9.13 10.03
N ALA A 201 1.13 7.86 10.42
CA ALA A 201 -0.07 7.06 10.70
C ALA A 201 -0.82 7.46 11.99
N SER A 202 -0.20 8.25 12.87
CA SER A 202 -0.80 8.67 14.15
C SER A 202 -0.47 10.12 14.47
N ALA A 203 -1.22 10.71 15.41
CA ALA A 203 -0.92 12.03 15.95
C ALA A 203 0.52 12.08 16.47
N SER A 204 1.35 12.86 15.81
CA SER A 204 2.79 12.87 16.01
C SER A 204 3.23 14.06 16.88
N ASN A 205 3.95 13.79 17.96
CA ASN A 205 4.65 14.83 18.71
C ASN A 205 5.86 15.36 17.92
N ALA A 206 6.43 14.57 17.01
CA ALA A 206 7.49 15.01 16.14
C ALA A 206 7.03 16.14 15.23
N LEU A 207 5.81 16.04 14.64
CA LEU A 207 5.22 17.11 13.81
C LEU A 207 5.09 18.44 14.57
N ARG A 208 4.75 18.41 15.85
CA ARG A 208 4.62 19.63 16.67
C ARG A 208 5.94 20.37 16.90
N ARG A 209 7.06 19.65 16.79
CA ARG A 209 8.41 20.19 16.98
C ARG A 209 9.10 20.55 15.69
N MET A 210 8.49 20.25 14.55
CA MET A 210 9.07 20.53 13.24
C MET A 210 8.76 21.95 12.81
N GLU A 211 9.76 22.57 12.24
CA GLU A 211 9.62 23.85 11.56
C GLU A 211 9.91 23.69 10.06
N PRO A 212 9.24 24.46 9.19
CA PRO A 212 9.63 24.53 7.79
C PRO A 212 11.12 24.89 7.65
N GLY A 213 11.84 24.20 6.78
CA GLY A 213 13.27 24.33 6.61
C GLY A 213 14.14 23.42 7.48
N ALA A 214 13.56 22.71 8.47
CA ALA A 214 14.30 21.72 9.23
C ALA A 214 14.74 20.56 8.32
N LEU A 215 15.99 20.11 8.48
CA LEU A 215 16.48 18.89 7.84
C LEU A 215 16.11 17.70 8.70
N ILE A 216 15.39 16.76 8.13
CA ILE A 216 14.99 15.55 8.83
C ILE A 216 15.39 14.28 8.07
N GLU A 217 15.48 13.21 8.81
CA GLU A 217 15.55 11.84 8.32
C GLU A 217 14.22 11.16 8.64
N ALA A 218 13.59 10.56 7.63
CA ALA A 218 12.33 9.84 7.79
C ALA A 218 12.47 8.41 7.29
N CYS A 219 12.04 7.45 8.13
CA CYS A 219 11.95 6.04 7.76
C CYS A 219 10.48 5.65 7.58
N GLY A 220 10.16 4.97 6.48
CA GLY A 220 8.78 4.56 6.23
C GLY A 220 8.63 3.57 5.09
N ALA A 221 7.46 2.95 5.00
CA ALA A 221 7.12 2.11 3.86
C ALA A 221 6.83 2.98 2.64
N CYS A 222 7.47 2.65 1.52
CA CYS A 222 7.25 3.31 0.24
C CYS A 222 5.88 2.92 -0.32
N LEU A 223 5.07 3.89 -0.66
CA LEU A 223 3.79 3.71 -1.33
C LEU A 223 3.83 4.42 -2.68
N MET A 224 3.72 3.67 -3.77
CA MET A 224 3.61 4.25 -5.11
C MET A 224 2.28 4.99 -5.27
N GLU A 225 2.37 6.20 -5.83
CA GLU A 225 1.21 7.04 -6.11
C GLU A 225 0.87 7.00 -7.60
N PHE A 226 -0.44 6.95 -7.89
CA PHE A 226 -0.94 6.90 -9.26
C PHE A 226 -1.58 8.23 -9.63
N ALA A 227 -1.25 8.73 -10.80
CA ALA A 227 -2.04 9.80 -11.41
C ALA A 227 -3.33 9.20 -11.99
N ASN A 228 -4.44 9.86 -11.72
CA ASN A 228 -5.66 9.61 -12.46
C ASN A 228 -5.37 9.83 -13.95
N GLU A 229 -5.88 8.94 -14.77
CA GLU A 229 -5.71 8.78 -16.21
C GLU A 229 -5.09 9.97 -16.96
N SER A 230 -4.01 9.72 -17.66
CA SER A 230 -3.55 10.66 -18.68
C SER A 230 -4.65 10.80 -19.74
N PRO A 231 -5.12 12.02 -20.05
CA PRO A 231 -6.11 12.22 -21.10
C PRO A 231 -5.65 11.54 -22.40
N GLY A 232 -6.38 10.53 -22.84
CA GLY A 232 -6.16 9.87 -24.12
C GLY A 232 -5.56 8.45 -24.12
N THR A 233 -4.95 7.97 -23.03
CA THR A 233 -4.36 6.62 -23.01
C THR A 233 -5.14 5.58 -22.20
N GLY A 234 -5.98 6.02 -21.25
CA GLY A 234 -6.78 5.13 -20.40
C GLY A 234 -5.98 4.19 -19.50
N PHE A 235 -4.65 4.33 -19.44
CA PHE A 235 -3.80 3.54 -18.57
C PHE A 235 -3.36 4.34 -17.36
N PRO A 236 -3.50 3.81 -16.13
CA PRO A 236 -2.96 4.44 -14.94
C PRO A 236 -1.43 4.55 -15.05
N ARG A 237 -0.92 5.67 -14.59
CA ARG A 237 0.51 5.98 -14.61
C ARG A 237 0.98 6.22 -13.17
N ILE A 238 2.12 5.65 -12.82
CA ILE A 238 2.76 5.98 -11.55
C ILE A 238 3.29 7.41 -11.67
N SER A 239 2.87 8.28 -10.75
CA SER A 239 3.21 9.72 -10.73
C SER A 239 4.30 10.06 -9.73
N GLY A 240 4.51 9.19 -8.73
CA GLY A 240 5.46 9.42 -7.66
C GLY A 240 5.38 8.34 -6.61
N PHE A 241 5.90 8.64 -5.43
CA PHE A 241 5.75 7.82 -4.26
C PHE A 241 5.62 8.70 -3.01
N SER A 242 5.06 8.11 -1.95
CA SER A 242 5.05 8.70 -0.61
C SER A 242 5.63 7.72 0.40
N LEU A 243 6.03 8.22 1.57
CA LEU A 243 6.42 7.38 2.69
C LEU A 243 5.28 7.28 3.71
N ILE A 244 5.08 6.08 4.23
CA ILE A 244 4.19 5.81 5.36
C ILE A 244 5.06 5.57 6.58
N VAL A 245 5.12 6.56 7.44
CA VAL A 245 5.88 6.52 8.69
C VAL A 245 5.04 5.84 9.77
N ARG A 246 5.65 4.93 10.52
CA ARG A 246 4.97 4.07 11.50
C ARG A 246 4.74 4.77 12.83
N SER A 247 5.76 5.54 13.26
CA SER A 247 5.76 6.21 14.56
C SER A 247 6.73 7.38 14.57
N ASP A 248 6.70 8.19 15.65
CA ASP A 248 7.64 9.28 15.86
C ASP A 248 9.11 8.84 15.93
N ALA A 249 9.37 7.59 16.32
CA ALA A 249 10.73 7.03 16.38
C ALA A 249 11.36 6.87 14.98
N ASP A 250 10.55 6.83 13.93
CA ASP A 250 11.01 6.75 12.55
C ASP A 250 11.34 8.13 11.94
N ILE A 251 11.19 9.21 12.73
CA ILE A 251 11.50 10.57 12.30
C ILE A 251 12.58 11.14 13.21
N ARG A 252 13.68 11.56 12.60
CA ARG A 252 14.78 12.19 13.31
C ARG A 252 15.06 13.59 12.76
N ILE A 253 15.00 14.61 13.61
CA ILE A 253 15.40 15.97 13.24
C ILE A 253 16.93 16.01 13.28
N LEU A 254 17.57 16.27 12.15
CA LEU A 254 19.01 16.35 12.02
C LEU A 254 19.54 17.76 12.29
N SER A 255 18.81 18.77 11.78
CA SER A 255 19.07 20.17 12.09
C SER A 255 17.82 21.01 12.00
N ASN A 256 17.71 22.01 12.86
CA ASN A 256 16.66 23.04 12.79
C ASN A 256 17.07 24.13 11.78
N PRO A 257 16.09 24.84 11.18
CA PRO A 257 16.40 25.98 10.35
C PRO A 257 17.13 27.06 11.17
N PRO A 258 18.04 27.82 10.55
CA PRO A 258 18.70 28.91 11.24
C PRO A 258 17.65 29.89 11.79
N TRP A 259 17.90 30.43 13.00
CA TRP A 259 16.98 31.36 13.67
C TRP A 259 16.68 32.64 12.85
N TRP A 260 17.60 33.04 11.98
CA TRP A 260 17.54 34.20 11.11
C TRP A 260 16.90 33.84 9.74
N THR A 261 15.66 33.49 9.69
CA THR A 261 14.96 33.37 8.39
C THR A 261 14.43 34.76 7.96
N PRO A 262 14.35 35.07 6.64
CA PRO A 262 13.80 36.33 6.17
C PRO A 262 12.42 36.65 6.76
N ALA A 263 11.58 35.62 6.93
CA ALA A 263 10.26 35.79 7.55
C ALA A 263 10.32 36.24 9.02
N ARG A 264 11.31 35.76 9.80
CA ARG A 264 11.50 36.19 11.19
C ARG A 264 12.14 37.56 11.30
N LEU A 265 13.01 37.94 10.35
CA LEU A 265 13.60 39.27 10.31
C LEU A 265 12.55 40.37 10.06
N VAL A 266 11.58 40.10 9.20
CA VAL A 266 10.47 41.04 8.93
C VAL A 266 9.55 41.26 10.14
N THR A 267 9.47 40.30 11.07
CA THR A 267 8.62 40.38 12.25
C THR A 267 9.31 41.14 13.42
N VAL A 268 10.60 41.41 13.33
CA VAL A 268 11.42 42.09 14.36
C VAL A 268 11.64 43.58 14.02
N ILE A 269 11.31 44.01 12.82
CA ILE A 269 11.28 45.39 12.38
C ILE A 269 9.86 45.94 12.51
#